data_83d37d46b359f22750457ecd3280b1b5
#
_entry.id   83d37d46b359f22750457ecd3280b1b5
#
_cell.length_a   1.000
_cell.length_b   1.000
_cell.length_c   1.000
_cell.angle_alpha   90.00
_cell.angle_beta   90.00
_cell.angle_gamma   90.00
#
_symmetry.space_group_name_H-M   'P 1'
#
loop_
_entity.id
_entity.type
_entity.pdbx_description
1 polymer ?
#
loop_
_entity_poly.entity_id
_entity_poly.type
_entity_poly.pdbx_seq_one_letter_code
_entity_poly.pdbx_strand_id
1 'polypeptide(L)'
;FDGVGVQNPKVVVTQLLDDNYSLFNTPQSRYSSSHDTTARQNGKEYLVEIPWFAREDTFKPVDVQGKRVQGTDYEQTVTDLYTEYTGKHKIAYLRTRESYLARALFKGEVYTPATDDLLISYAELFGVVPMTASVSTATAAQDFDAILDKVQAAAGGLAGQIERVIVFAKPAAFSQIRFSGRMSKAFQYVAP
;
A
#
# COMPACT_ATOMS: atom_id res chain seq x y z
N PHE A 1 -6.61 3.07 8.49
CA PHE A 1 -5.57 2.10 8.92
C PHE A 1 -5.14 2.45 10.33
N ASP A 2 -5.72 1.77 11.31
CA ASP A 2 -5.23 1.80 12.68
C ASP A 2 -4.02 0.84 12.74
N GLY A 3 -2.82 1.41 12.60
CA GLY A 3 -1.60 0.65 12.71
C GLY A 3 -1.40 0.20 14.16
N VAL A 4 -1.18 -1.08 14.36
CA VAL A 4 -0.74 -1.61 15.65
C VAL A 4 0.64 -1.02 15.93
N GLY A 5 0.77 -0.28 17.04
CA GLY A 5 2.07 0.24 17.46
C GLY A 5 3.01 -0.91 17.84
N VAL A 6 4.17 -0.98 17.18
CA VAL A 6 5.18 -1.99 17.47
C VAL A 6 6.29 -1.33 18.29
N GLN A 7 6.64 -1.92 19.45
CA GLN A 7 7.70 -1.41 20.31
C GLN A 7 9.10 -1.80 19.82
N ASN A 8 9.22 -2.82 18.98
CA ASN A 8 10.50 -3.27 18.45
C ASN A 8 10.82 -2.56 17.12
N PRO A 9 12.13 -2.23 16.86
CA PRO A 9 12.55 -1.62 15.60
C PRO A 9 12.44 -2.56 14.39
N LYS A 10 12.15 -3.84 14.61
CA LYS A 10 12.05 -4.86 13.59
C LYS A 10 10.72 -5.60 13.72
N VAL A 11 10.07 -5.85 12.60
CA VAL A 11 8.84 -6.64 12.50
C VAL A 11 9.13 -7.92 11.76
N VAL A 12 8.69 -9.04 12.33
CA VAL A 12 8.72 -10.33 11.64
C VAL A 12 7.42 -10.50 10.89
N VAL A 13 7.52 -10.65 9.57
CA VAL A 13 6.39 -10.99 8.70
C VAL A 13 6.50 -12.45 8.33
N THR A 14 5.55 -13.24 8.77
CA THR A 14 5.50 -14.68 8.45
C THR A 14 4.59 -14.87 7.25
N GLN A 15 5.13 -15.38 6.16
CA GLN A 15 4.38 -15.78 4.98
C GLN A 15 4.12 -17.28 5.07
N LEU A 16 2.86 -17.65 5.27
CA LEU A 16 2.40 -19.03 5.16
C LEU A 16 1.96 -19.26 3.71
N LEU A 17 2.72 -20.06 2.98
CA LEU A 17 2.34 -20.53 1.65
C LEU A 17 1.49 -21.80 1.85
N ASP A 18 0.21 -21.70 1.61
CA ASP A 18 -0.69 -22.84 1.60
C ASP A 18 -0.90 -23.31 0.16
N ASP A 19 -0.10 -24.28 -0.27
CA ASP A 19 -0.23 -24.88 -1.60
C ASP A 19 -1.42 -25.85 -1.68
N ASN A 20 -2.15 -26.08 -0.58
CA ASN A 20 -3.25 -27.05 -0.51
C ASN A 20 -4.45 -26.69 -1.39
N TYR A 21 -4.59 -25.44 -1.78
CA TYR A 21 -5.69 -24.97 -2.65
C TYR A 21 -5.58 -25.44 -4.10
N SER A 22 -4.41 -25.91 -4.53
CA SER A 22 -4.16 -26.41 -5.89
C SER A 22 -3.93 -27.92 -5.95
N LEU A 23 -4.10 -28.63 -4.83
CA LEU A 23 -3.88 -30.07 -4.77
C LEU A 23 -5.07 -30.84 -5.39
N PHE A 24 -4.77 -31.66 -6.37
CA PHE A 24 -5.70 -32.62 -6.94
C PHE A 24 -5.35 -34.01 -6.45
N ASN A 25 -6.35 -34.80 -6.06
CA ASN A 25 -6.15 -36.18 -5.74
C ASN A 25 -5.87 -36.99 -7.01
N THR A 26 -4.85 -37.85 -6.96
CA THR A 26 -4.50 -38.75 -8.07
C THR A 26 -5.32 -40.02 -7.94
N PRO A 27 -6.05 -40.45 -8.99
CA PRO A 27 -6.76 -41.73 -8.94
C PRO A 27 -5.78 -42.88 -8.77
N GLN A 28 -5.98 -43.67 -7.72
CA GLN A 28 -5.12 -44.79 -7.38
C GLN A 28 -5.88 -46.12 -7.43
N SER A 29 -5.16 -47.20 -7.65
CA SER A 29 -5.73 -48.55 -7.57
C SER A 29 -6.23 -48.82 -6.15
N ARG A 30 -7.40 -49.48 -6.02
CA ARG A 30 -7.97 -49.88 -4.73
C ARG A 30 -7.05 -50.70 -3.84
N TYR A 31 -6.08 -51.36 -4.46
CA TYR A 31 -5.13 -52.25 -3.78
C TYR A 31 -3.74 -51.67 -3.70
N SER A 32 -3.57 -50.39 -4.04
CA SER A 32 -2.30 -49.68 -3.89
C SER A 32 -2.05 -49.33 -2.43
N SER A 33 -0.85 -49.57 -1.96
CA SER A 33 -0.37 -49.10 -0.66
C SER A 33 0.13 -47.63 -0.70
N SER A 34 0.15 -47.03 -1.88
CA SER A 34 0.55 -45.64 -2.07
C SER A 34 -0.66 -44.74 -1.93
N HIS A 35 -0.58 -43.71 -1.09
CA HIS A 35 -1.59 -42.70 -0.87
C HIS A 35 -1.00 -41.35 -1.14
N ASP A 36 -1.85 -40.41 -1.62
CA ASP A 36 -1.44 -39.04 -1.74
C ASP A 36 -1.20 -38.45 -0.35
N THR A 37 -0.08 -37.78 -0.19
CA THR A 37 0.28 -37.13 1.09
C THR A 37 0.27 -35.62 0.94
N THR A 38 -0.32 -34.94 1.90
CA THR A 38 -0.28 -33.48 1.98
C THR A 38 1.07 -33.06 2.56
N ALA A 39 1.81 -32.26 1.82
CA ALA A 39 3.03 -31.66 2.32
C ALA A 39 2.73 -30.70 3.48
N ARG A 40 3.65 -30.61 4.44
CA ARG A 40 3.55 -29.62 5.50
C ARG A 40 3.75 -28.22 4.92
N GLN A 41 3.02 -27.27 5.43
CA GLN A 41 3.20 -25.86 5.06
C GLN A 41 4.61 -25.39 5.42
N ASN A 42 5.29 -24.81 4.44
CA ASN A 42 6.58 -24.17 4.65
C ASN A 42 6.33 -22.68 4.85
N GLY A 43 6.53 -22.18 6.07
CA GLY A 43 6.50 -20.77 6.38
C GLY A 43 7.85 -20.11 6.06
N LYS A 44 7.82 -18.94 5.45
CA LYS A 44 8.98 -18.05 5.34
C LYS A 44 8.80 -16.88 6.29
N GLU A 45 9.85 -16.56 7.02
CA GLU A 45 9.89 -15.40 7.90
C GLU A 45 10.78 -14.32 7.30
N TYR A 46 10.24 -13.10 7.22
CA TYR A 46 10.96 -11.93 6.76
C TYR A 46 11.12 -10.96 7.89
N LEU A 47 12.34 -10.47 8.08
CA LEU A 47 12.64 -9.46 9.07
C LEU A 47 12.64 -8.08 8.39
N VAL A 48 11.64 -7.25 8.73
CA VAL A 48 11.49 -5.91 8.16
C VAL A 48 11.92 -4.89 9.21
N GLU A 49 12.89 -4.06 8.87
CA GLU A 49 13.32 -2.95 9.73
C GLU A 49 12.40 -1.75 9.56
N ILE A 50 11.97 -1.18 10.69
CA ILE A 50 11.12 0.01 10.69
C ILE A 50 12.02 1.24 10.64
N PRO A 51 11.92 2.11 9.62
CA PRO A 51 12.71 3.33 9.56
C PRO A 51 12.33 4.28 10.71
N TRP A 52 13.33 4.84 11.37
CA TRP A 52 13.17 5.80 12.44
C TRP A 52 13.50 7.20 11.97
N PHE A 53 12.63 8.15 12.26
CA PHE A 53 12.82 9.56 11.95
C PHE A 53 12.75 10.40 13.21
N ALA A 54 13.82 11.12 13.48
CA ALA A 54 13.89 12.13 14.52
C ALA A 54 13.78 13.52 13.90
N ARG A 55 13.09 14.43 14.58
CA ARG A 55 13.08 15.84 14.27
C ARG A 55 13.30 16.63 15.55
N GLU A 56 14.24 17.54 15.50
CA GLU A 56 14.65 18.37 16.63
C GLU A 56 14.66 19.84 16.19
N ASP A 57 14.13 20.71 17.03
CA ASP A 57 14.21 22.16 16.87
C ASP A 57 14.75 22.79 18.14
N THR A 58 15.66 23.75 17.98
CA THR A 58 16.26 24.49 19.08
C THR A 58 15.65 25.89 19.14
N PHE A 59 15.16 26.29 20.31
CA PHE A 59 14.63 27.63 20.55
C PHE A 59 15.68 28.49 21.24
N LYS A 60 15.86 29.71 20.73
CA LYS A 60 16.70 30.73 21.32
C LYS A 60 15.85 31.87 21.86
N PRO A 61 16.28 32.57 22.92
CA PRO A 61 15.53 33.72 23.46
C PRO A 61 15.21 34.79 22.41
N VAL A 62 16.10 34.99 21.43
CA VAL A 62 15.89 35.93 20.32
C VAL A 62 14.72 35.54 19.40
N ASP A 63 14.30 34.29 19.42
CA ASP A 63 13.21 33.81 18.57
C ASP A 63 11.85 34.30 19.07
N VAL A 64 11.75 34.67 20.34
CA VAL A 64 10.52 35.18 20.99
C VAL A 64 10.61 36.69 21.23
N GLN A 65 11.81 37.21 21.47
CA GLN A 65 12.01 38.58 21.86
C GLN A 65 11.55 39.56 20.76
N GLY A 66 10.61 40.46 21.11
CA GLY A 66 10.10 41.48 20.20
C GLY A 66 9.19 40.97 19.08
N LYS A 67 8.78 39.70 19.13
CA LYS A 67 7.83 39.14 18.17
C LYS A 67 6.42 39.09 18.74
N ARG A 68 5.43 39.23 17.87
CA ARG A 68 4.01 39.09 18.20
C ARG A 68 3.42 37.83 17.57
N VAL A 69 2.40 37.28 18.21
CA VAL A 69 1.64 36.18 17.65
C VAL A 69 0.96 36.64 16.36
N GLN A 70 1.08 35.88 15.28
CA GLN A 70 0.56 36.27 13.97
C GLN A 70 -0.95 36.54 14.04
N GLY A 71 -1.35 37.74 13.62
CA GLY A 71 -2.73 38.15 13.62
C GLY A 71 -3.26 38.73 14.94
N THR A 72 -2.39 38.92 15.94
CA THR A 72 -2.74 39.51 17.24
C THR A 72 -1.74 40.57 17.68
N ASP A 73 -2.12 41.39 18.66
CA ASP A 73 -1.24 42.39 19.30
C ASP A 73 -0.49 41.80 20.51
N TYR A 74 -0.65 40.53 20.83
CA TYR A 74 -0.01 39.91 21.96
C TYR A 74 1.44 39.50 21.64
N GLU A 75 2.32 39.66 22.62
CA GLU A 75 3.70 39.21 22.50
C GLU A 75 3.75 37.67 22.45
N GLN A 76 4.60 37.16 21.57
CA GLN A 76 4.79 35.72 21.41
C GLN A 76 5.51 35.13 22.61
N THR A 77 4.94 34.11 23.21
CA THR A 77 5.56 33.39 24.33
C THR A 77 6.31 32.14 23.83
N VAL A 78 7.21 31.60 24.66
CA VAL A 78 7.90 30.33 24.37
C VAL A 78 6.90 29.18 24.21
N THR A 79 5.80 29.22 24.97
CA THR A 79 4.73 28.22 24.87
C THR A 79 4.01 28.28 23.51
N ASP A 80 3.76 29.47 22.99
CA ASP A 80 3.16 29.64 21.67
C ASP A 80 4.07 29.08 20.58
N LEU A 81 5.36 29.38 20.67
CA LEU A 81 6.37 28.89 19.75
C LEU A 81 6.44 27.36 19.80
N TYR A 82 6.48 26.78 20.99
CA TYR A 82 6.46 25.32 21.17
C TYR A 82 5.22 24.67 20.57
N THR A 83 4.04 25.27 20.78
CA THR A 83 2.78 24.77 20.23
C THR A 83 2.77 24.83 18.70
N GLU A 84 3.28 25.94 18.14
CA GLU A 84 3.38 26.11 16.69
C GLU A 84 4.30 25.03 16.06
N TYR A 85 5.50 24.83 16.63
CA TYR A 85 6.45 23.85 16.11
C TYR A 85 5.98 22.41 16.30
N THR A 86 5.36 22.10 17.42
CA THR A 86 4.74 20.79 17.64
C THR A 86 3.65 20.51 16.59
N GLY A 87 2.85 21.52 16.25
CA GLY A 87 1.89 21.43 15.17
C GLY A 87 2.54 21.15 13.81
N LYS A 88 3.62 21.84 13.49
CA LYS A 88 4.41 21.62 12.27
C LYS A 88 5.01 20.21 12.21
N HIS A 89 5.55 19.72 13.35
CA HIS A 89 6.09 18.37 13.44
C HIS A 89 5.02 17.31 13.21
N LYS A 90 3.83 17.47 13.82
CA LYS A 90 2.70 16.57 13.62
C LYS A 90 2.29 16.50 12.15
N ILE A 91 2.18 17.64 11.49
CA ILE A 91 1.84 17.69 10.05
C ILE A 91 2.93 17.02 9.21
N ALA A 92 4.20 17.29 9.49
CA ALA A 92 5.31 16.67 8.78
C ALA A 92 5.32 15.15 8.94
N TYR A 93 5.08 14.65 10.15
CA TYR A 93 4.95 13.22 10.43
C TYR A 93 3.79 12.58 9.66
N LEU A 94 2.61 13.19 9.69
CA LEU A 94 1.44 12.68 8.96
C LEU A 94 1.68 12.62 7.45
N ARG A 95 2.30 13.66 6.87
CA ARG A 95 2.66 13.68 5.44
C ARG A 95 3.69 12.61 5.09
N THR A 96 4.69 12.39 5.95
CA THR A 96 5.68 11.32 5.76
C THR A 96 5.02 9.96 5.79
N ARG A 97 4.16 9.70 6.78
CA ARG A 97 3.39 8.46 6.91
C ARG A 97 2.52 8.21 5.68
N GLU A 98 1.79 9.22 5.24
CA GLU A 98 0.92 9.12 4.05
C GLU A 98 1.74 8.83 2.79
N SER A 99 2.87 9.49 2.61
CA SER A 99 3.79 9.24 1.49
C SER A 99 4.29 7.79 1.48
N TYR A 100 4.64 7.24 2.64
CA TYR A 100 5.07 5.84 2.74
C TYR A 100 3.95 4.88 2.40
N LEU A 101 2.76 5.08 2.96
CA LEU A 101 1.60 4.22 2.67
C LEU A 101 1.23 4.26 1.20
N ALA A 102 1.23 5.43 0.58
CA ALA A 102 0.92 5.57 -0.83
C ALA A 102 1.97 4.87 -1.70
N ARG A 103 3.26 5.07 -1.44
CA ARG A 103 4.34 4.43 -2.21
C ARG A 103 4.36 2.91 -2.02
N ALA A 104 4.20 2.44 -0.78
CA ALA A 104 4.10 1.01 -0.50
C ALA A 104 2.92 0.36 -1.24
N LEU A 105 1.75 1.03 -1.27
CA LEU A 105 0.56 0.53 -1.93
C LEU A 105 0.70 0.53 -3.47
N PHE A 106 1.22 1.61 -4.06
CA PHE A 106 1.22 1.77 -5.52
C PHE A 106 2.47 1.26 -6.21
N LYS A 107 3.61 1.26 -5.53
CA LYS A 107 4.88 0.83 -6.11
C LYS A 107 5.47 -0.41 -5.46
N GLY A 108 4.98 -0.80 -4.28
CA GLY A 108 5.59 -1.87 -3.50
C GLY A 108 6.97 -1.49 -2.93
N GLU A 109 7.23 -0.19 -2.77
CA GLU A 109 8.53 0.35 -2.39
C GLU A 109 8.36 1.46 -1.35
N VAL A 110 9.34 1.60 -0.47
CA VAL A 110 9.39 2.67 0.53
C VAL A 110 10.65 3.48 0.32
N TYR A 111 10.49 4.78 0.10
CA TYR A 111 11.56 5.74 -0.14
C TYR A 111 11.61 6.79 0.96
N THR A 112 12.79 7.34 1.22
CA THR A 112 12.93 8.52 2.06
C THR A 112 12.32 9.73 1.35
N PRO A 113 11.30 10.42 1.93
CA PRO A 113 10.59 11.48 1.21
C PRO A 113 11.45 12.70 0.86
N ALA A 114 12.52 12.93 1.62
CA ALA A 114 13.39 14.09 1.43
C ALA A 114 14.47 13.87 0.36
N THR A 115 15.05 12.67 0.28
CA THR A 115 16.19 12.35 -0.58
C THR A 115 15.84 11.40 -1.71
N ASP A 116 14.65 10.81 -1.67
CA ASP A 116 14.16 9.80 -2.62
C ASP A 116 15.03 8.52 -2.67
N ASP A 117 15.71 8.21 -1.55
CA ASP A 117 16.50 6.99 -1.40
C ASP A 117 15.58 5.80 -1.12
N LEU A 118 15.81 4.68 -1.79
CA LEU A 118 15.08 3.44 -1.56
C LEU A 118 15.47 2.84 -0.20
N LEU A 119 14.49 2.66 0.68
CA LEU A 119 14.66 2.02 1.98
C LEU A 119 14.30 0.54 1.94
N ILE A 120 13.15 0.21 1.35
CA ILE A 120 12.60 -1.14 1.30
C ILE A 120 11.96 -1.36 -0.07
N SER A 121 12.30 -2.46 -0.72
CA SER A 121 11.58 -2.99 -1.88
C SER A 121 10.84 -4.26 -1.46
N TYR A 122 9.53 -4.21 -1.43
CA TYR A 122 8.71 -5.39 -1.09
C TYR A 122 8.78 -6.46 -2.18
N ALA A 123 8.95 -6.05 -3.43
CA ALA A 123 9.12 -6.98 -4.53
C ALA A 123 10.37 -7.86 -4.35
N GLU A 124 11.50 -7.24 -3.99
CA GLU A 124 12.75 -7.97 -3.70
C GLU A 124 12.65 -8.77 -2.40
N LEU A 125 12.08 -8.17 -1.35
CA LEU A 125 11.96 -8.80 -0.03
C LEU A 125 11.14 -10.09 -0.09
N PHE A 126 10.00 -10.06 -0.80
CA PHE A 126 9.12 -11.23 -0.91
C PHE A 126 9.39 -12.07 -2.16
N GLY A 127 10.31 -11.66 -3.03
CA GLY A 127 10.61 -12.36 -4.28
C GLY A 127 9.43 -12.37 -5.26
N VAL A 128 8.61 -11.30 -5.26
CA VAL A 128 7.41 -11.17 -6.09
C VAL A 128 7.72 -10.29 -7.30
N VAL A 129 7.34 -10.75 -8.48
CA VAL A 129 7.43 -9.93 -9.71
C VAL A 129 6.13 -9.14 -9.87
N PRO A 130 6.16 -7.80 -9.85
CA PRO A 130 4.97 -6.98 -10.07
C PRO A 130 4.37 -7.24 -11.45
N MET A 131 3.08 -7.52 -11.49
CA MET A 131 2.36 -7.67 -12.76
C MET A 131 2.03 -6.29 -13.33
N THR A 132 2.28 -6.11 -14.61
CA THR A 132 1.97 -4.88 -15.34
C THR A 132 0.91 -5.13 -16.41
N ALA A 133 0.02 -4.17 -16.60
CA ALA A 133 -0.96 -4.15 -17.67
C ALA A 133 -1.16 -2.72 -18.15
N SER A 134 -1.46 -2.57 -19.44
CA SER A 134 -1.82 -1.28 -20.03
C SER A 134 -3.32 -1.22 -20.27
N VAL A 135 -3.90 -0.05 -20.06
CA VAL A 135 -5.32 0.20 -20.34
C VAL A 135 -5.40 1.29 -21.40
N SER A 136 -6.10 0.97 -22.50
CA SER A 136 -6.37 1.92 -23.57
C SER A 136 -7.78 2.49 -23.42
N THR A 137 -7.97 3.77 -23.74
CA THR A 137 -9.30 4.40 -23.74
C THR A 137 -10.25 3.77 -24.75
N ALA A 138 -9.73 3.21 -25.83
CA ALA A 138 -10.54 2.55 -26.86
C ALA A 138 -11.09 1.19 -26.42
N THR A 139 -10.33 0.44 -25.62
CA THR A 139 -10.62 -0.94 -25.21
C THR A 139 -10.71 -1.11 -23.68
N ALA A 140 -10.92 -0.01 -22.95
CA ALA A 140 -10.84 0.02 -21.49
C ALA A 140 -11.66 -1.10 -20.79
N ALA A 141 -12.87 -1.39 -21.26
CA ALA A 141 -13.69 -2.46 -20.67
C ALA A 141 -13.05 -3.85 -20.86
N GLN A 142 -12.53 -4.14 -22.04
CA GLN A 142 -11.87 -5.42 -22.34
C GLN A 142 -10.53 -5.54 -21.60
N ASP A 143 -9.80 -4.42 -21.46
CA ASP A 143 -8.53 -4.37 -20.74
C ASP A 143 -8.74 -4.61 -19.24
N PHE A 144 -9.85 -4.10 -18.67
CA PHE A 144 -10.19 -4.38 -17.26
C PHE A 144 -10.60 -5.83 -17.05
N ASP A 145 -11.36 -6.44 -17.95
CA ASP A 145 -11.68 -7.87 -17.91
C ASP A 145 -10.40 -8.71 -17.97
N ALA A 146 -9.49 -8.38 -18.89
CA ALA A 146 -8.20 -9.07 -19.00
C ALA A 146 -7.29 -8.89 -17.76
N ILE A 147 -7.37 -7.74 -17.08
CA ILE A 147 -6.68 -7.52 -15.81
C ILE A 147 -7.29 -8.39 -14.72
N LEU A 148 -8.62 -8.47 -14.65
CA LEU A 148 -9.33 -9.32 -13.69
C LEU A 148 -8.96 -10.79 -13.87
N ASP A 149 -8.93 -11.27 -15.11
CA ASP A 149 -8.52 -12.64 -15.44
C ASP A 149 -7.08 -12.92 -14.99
N LYS A 150 -6.16 -11.97 -15.20
CA LYS A 150 -4.78 -12.11 -14.73
C LYS A 150 -4.69 -12.17 -13.20
N VAL A 151 -5.46 -11.35 -12.50
CA VAL A 151 -5.50 -11.34 -11.03
C VAL A 151 -6.06 -12.67 -10.51
N GLN A 152 -7.13 -13.18 -11.11
CA GLN A 152 -7.72 -14.46 -10.74
C GLN A 152 -6.79 -15.64 -11.03
N ALA A 153 -6.13 -15.63 -12.18
CA ALA A 153 -5.15 -16.65 -12.54
C ALA A 153 -3.94 -16.66 -11.57
N ALA A 154 -3.48 -15.48 -11.17
CA ALA A 154 -2.39 -15.36 -10.20
C ALA A 154 -2.80 -15.78 -8.77
N ALA A 155 -4.06 -15.57 -8.41
CA ALA A 155 -4.60 -16.02 -7.13
C ALA A 155 -4.83 -17.54 -7.07
N GLY A 156 -4.92 -18.23 -8.22
CA GLY A 156 -5.11 -19.67 -8.30
C GLY A 156 -6.29 -20.15 -7.48
N GLY A 157 -6.09 -21.09 -6.55
CA GLY A 157 -7.13 -21.62 -5.68
C GLY A 157 -7.80 -20.61 -4.75
N LEU A 158 -7.18 -19.43 -4.54
CA LEU A 158 -7.74 -18.34 -3.74
C LEU A 158 -8.62 -17.40 -4.54
N ALA A 159 -8.76 -17.60 -5.87
CA ALA A 159 -9.55 -16.71 -6.74
C ALA A 159 -11.00 -16.53 -6.25
N GLY A 160 -11.61 -17.57 -5.69
CA GLY A 160 -12.95 -17.52 -5.12
C GLY A 160 -13.10 -16.66 -3.85
N GLN A 161 -12.00 -16.25 -3.23
CA GLN A 161 -12.00 -15.38 -2.05
C GLN A 161 -11.86 -13.89 -2.41
N ILE A 162 -11.65 -13.58 -3.69
CA ILE A 162 -11.56 -12.20 -4.18
C ILE A 162 -12.98 -11.63 -4.29
N GLU A 163 -13.38 -10.82 -3.32
CA GLU A 163 -14.70 -10.18 -3.35
C GLU A 163 -14.79 -9.05 -4.38
N ARG A 164 -13.71 -8.26 -4.52
CA ARG A 164 -13.68 -7.12 -5.43
C ARG A 164 -12.26 -6.69 -5.79
N VAL A 165 -12.11 -6.12 -6.96
CA VAL A 165 -10.89 -5.45 -7.43
C VAL A 165 -11.14 -3.94 -7.45
N ILE A 166 -10.29 -3.16 -6.79
CA ILE A 166 -10.38 -1.70 -6.71
C ILE A 166 -9.29 -1.10 -7.58
N VAL A 167 -9.69 -0.24 -8.51
CA VAL A 167 -8.76 0.46 -9.40
C VAL A 167 -8.63 1.91 -8.97
N PHE A 168 -7.40 2.35 -8.69
CA PHE A 168 -7.08 3.74 -8.40
C PHE A 168 -6.61 4.44 -9.67
N ALA A 169 -7.27 5.51 -10.05
CA ALA A 169 -6.92 6.28 -11.22
C ALA A 169 -6.79 7.77 -10.91
N LYS A 170 -5.86 8.45 -11.60
CA LYS A 170 -5.81 9.93 -11.55
C LYS A 170 -7.10 10.49 -12.16
N PRO A 171 -7.59 11.68 -11.70
CA PRO A 171 -8.84 12.26 -12.20
C PRO A 171 -8.90 12.40 -13.72
N ALA A 172 -7.81 12.80 -14.36
CA ALA A 172 -7.72 12.91 -15.82
C ALA A 172 -7.86 11.56 -16.53
N ALA A 173 -7.18 10.51 -16.05
CA ALA A 173 -7.28 9.17 -16.61
C ALA A 173 -8.68 8.57 -16.38
N PHE A 174 -9.24 8.77 -15.19
CA PHE A 174 -10.61 8.35 -14.87
C PHE A 174 -11.63 9.00 -15.80
N SER A 175 -11.51 10.33 -16.02
CA SER A 175 -12.37 11.06 -16.94
C SER A 175 -12.29 10.51 -18.37
N GLN A 176 -11.07 10.27 -18.87
CA GLN A 176 -10.88 9.68 -20.21
C GLN A 176 -11.51 8.29 -20.35
N ILE A 177 -11.36 7.44 -19.34
CA ILE A 177 -11.95 6.10 -19.32
C ILE A 177 -13.47 6.19 -19.24
N ARG A 178 -14.01 6.99 -18.34
CA ARG A 178 -15.44 7.16 -18.12
C ARG A 178 -16.18 7.63 -19.38
N PHE A 179 -15.58 8.55 -20.12
CA PHE A 179 -16.18 9.11 -21.34
C PHE A 179 -15.77 8.35 -22.62
N SER A 180 -15.04 7.25 -22.51
CA SER A 180 -14.77 6.38 -23.65
C SER A 180 -16.07 5.75 -24.17
N GLY A 181 -16.18 5.56 -25.49
CA GLY A 181 -17.47 5.27 -26.15
C GLY A 181 -18.24 4.04 -25.65
N ARG A 182 -17.54 2.97 -25.19
CA ARG A 182 -18.19 1.78 -24.62
C ARG A 182 -18.57 1.96 -23.14
N MET A 183 -17.67 2.57 -22.36
CA MET A 183 -17.94 2.81 -20.95
C MET A 183 -19.05 3.83 -20.74
N SER A 184 -19.11 4.89 -21.54
CA SER A 184 -20.21 5.87 -21.47
C SER A 184 -21.58 5.25 -21.76
N LYS A 185 -21.66 4.31 -22.68
CA LYS A 185 -22.89 3.56 -22.94
C LYS A 185 -23.28 2.67 -21.76
N ALA A 186 -22.33 1.98 -21.14
CA ALA A 186 -22.60 1.16 -19.95
C ALA A 186 -23.17 2.01 -18.79
N PHE A 187 -22.64 3.21 -18.57
CA PHE A 187 -23.15 4.14 -17.54
C PHE A 187 -24.54 4.73 -17.87
N GLN A 188 -24.92 4.81 -19.13
CA GLN A 188 -26.26 5.29 -19.53
C GLN A 188 -27.36 4.28 -19.20
N TYR A 189 -27.04 2.99 -19.13
CA TYR A 189 -28.00 1.92 -18.83
C TYR A 189 -28.12 1.58 -17.35
N VAL A 190 -27.24 2.09 -16.50
CA VAL A 190 -27.38 2.02 -15.04
C VAL A 190 -28.18 3.26 -14.62
N ALA A 191 -29.48 3.21 -14.86
CA ALA A 191 -30.42 4.19 -14.31
C ALA A 191 -30.52 4.02 -12.78
N PRO A 192 -30.75 5.10 -12.03
CA PRO A 192 -30.85 5.08 -10.58
C PRO A 192 -32.05 4.26 -10.08
#